data_da23f99fa483ac24dcc96fd56e281fed
#
_entry.id   da23f99fa483ac24dcc96fd56e281fed
#
_cell.length_a   1.000
_cell.length_b   1.000
_cell.length_c   1.000
_cell.angle_alpha   90.00
_cell.angle_beta   90.00
_cell.angle_gamma   90.00
#
_symmetry.space_group_name_H-M   'P 1'
#
loop_
_entity.id
_entity.type
_entity.pdbx_description
1 polymer ?
#
loop_
_entity_poly.entity_id
_entity_poly.type
_entity_poly.pdbx_seq_one_letter_code
_entity_poly.pdbx_strand_id
1 'polypeptide(L)'
;MNAYVKIARFDHWFKNIFVIPGFVFALALVPQNDIPNVHLWVKLIVGLLAIGFIASANYTINEYLDSDFDKHHPVKKNRPGVKGQLSFGLVILQYILFALLGLIISYFINIHFLYYNSALLGMGIIYNVKPLRSKDIVFLDVLSESINNPIRMLLGWSMVNSIYFPPSSILISYWLGGAFLMAIKRYSEYRSIGDKSQASKYRKSFKYYNENNLLISSFFYALNSVFFLGIFLIKYRIEYVLSFPLISGLFSFYLFLGMLDKSIVQTPEKLYKSKPFIAYVILFIFFMI
;
A
#
# COMPACT_ATOMS: atom_id res chain seq x y z
N MET A 1 -18.79 18.95 -1.51
CA MET A 1 -17.41 18.79 -2.01
C MET A 1 -17.47 18.32 -3.46
N ASN A 2 -16.75 18.96 -4.38
CA ASN A 2 -16.74 18.63 -5.81
C ASN A 2 -16.38 17.14 -6.01
N ALA A 3 -17.07 16.44 -6.94
CA ALA A 3 -16.83 15.03 -7.24
C ALA A 3 -15.37 14.74 -7.60
N TYR A 4 -14.74 15.64 -8.37
CA TYR A 4 -13.34 15.52 -8.80
C TYR A 4 -12.34 15.63 -7.62
N VAL A 5 -12.59 16.48 -6.63
CA VAL A 5 -11.79 16.55 -5.41
C VAL A 5 -11.95 15.28 -4.58
N LYS A 6 -13.16 14.70 -4.57
CA LYS A 6 -13.42 13.46 -3.82
C LYS A 6 -12.72 12.25 -4.41
N ILE A 7 -12.62 12.13 -5.74
CA ILE A 7 -11.95 10.99 -6.39
C ILE A 7 -10.42 11.08 -6.31
N ALA A 8 -9.83 12.25 -6.07
CA ALA A 8 -8.41 12.42 -5.81
C ALA A 8 -7.97 11.79 -4.48
N ARG A 9 -8.88 11.58 -3.55
CA ARG A 9 -8.70 10.89 -2.28
C ARG A 9 -7.48 11.38 -1.49
N PHE A 10 -7.36 12.66 -1.28
CA PHE A 10 -6.30 13.26 -0.45
C PHE A 10 -6.28 12.69 0.97
N ASP A 11 -7.43 12.27 1.48
CA ASP A 11 -7.58 11.55 2.75
C ASP A 11 -6.84 10.21 2.78
N HIS A 12 -6.49 9.63 1.63
CA HIS A 12 -5.71 8.41 1.52
C HIS A 12 -4.19 8.64 1.46
N TRP A 13 -3.72 9.88 1.46
CA TRP A 13 -2.28 10.20 1.46
C TRP A 13 -1.56 9.70 2.72
N PHE A 14 -2.28 9.43 3.81
CA PHE A 14 -1.70 8.78 5.00
C PHE A 14 -1.00 7.46 4.67
N LYS A 15 -1.40 6.75 3.59
CA LYS A 15 -0.71 5.54 3.13
C LYS A 15 0.73 5.78 2.69
N ASN A 16 1.11 7.03 2.44
CA ASN A 16 2.49 7.37 2.14
C ASN A 16 3.40 7.21 3.38
N ILE A 17 2.85 6.94 4.58
CA ILE A 17 3.63 6.51 5.76
C ILE A 17 4.49 5.27 5.45
N PHE A 18 4.11 4.43 4.49
CA PHE A 18 4.91 3.30 4.01
C PHE A 18 6.23 3.69 3.32
N VAL A 19 6.47 4.98 3.09
CA VAL A 19 7.74 5.56 2.64
C VAL A 19 8.74 5.67 3.81
N ILE A 20 8.25 5.95 5.01
CA ILE A 20 9.06 6.25 6.19
C ILE A 20 10.04 5.11 6.55
N PRO A 21 9.66 3.81 6.56
CA PRO A 21 10.62 2.75 6.81
C PRO A 21 11.83 2.77 5.86
N GLY A 22 11.61 3.04 4.57
CA GLY A 22 12.73 3.14 3.61
C GLY A 22 13.67 4.31 3.92
N PHE A 23 13.11 5.45 4.30
CA PHE A 23 13.87 6.63 4.73
C PHE A 23 14.70 6.34 6.00
N VAL A 24 14.07 5.74 7.02
CA VAL A 24 14.72 5.40 8.29
C VAL A 24 15.80 4.34 8.11
N PHE A 25 15.53 3.27 7.34
CA PHE A 25 16.54 2.25 7.07
C PHE A 25 17.73 2.79 6.30
N ALA A 26 17.53 3.71 5.36
CA ALA A 26 18.64 4.35 4.67
C ALA A 26 19.50 5.17 5.63
N LEU A 27 18.90 5.91 6.57
CA LEU A 27 19.64 6.62 7.61
C LEU A 27 20.42 5.68 8.53
N ALA A 28 19.86 4.51 8.85
CA ALA A 28 20.44 3.57 9.80
C ALA A 28 21.52 2.65 9.20
N LEU A 29 21.46 2.38 7.89
CA LEU A 29 22.30 1.37 7.25
C LEU A 29 23.37 1.95 6.31
N VAL A 30 23.16 3.16 5.82
CA VAL A 30 24.12 3.82 4.92
C VAL A 30 24.99 4.77 5.74
N PRO A 31 26.33 4.66 5.66
CA PRO A 31 27.20 5.64 6.30
C PRO A 31 26.88 7.05 5.83
N GLN A 32 26.59 7.94 6.76
CA GLN A 32 26.35 9.35 6.48
C GLN A 32 27.65 10.11 6.71
N ASN A 33 28.12 10.82 5.69
CA ASN A 33 29.26 11.73 5.84
C ASN A 33 28.85 12.99 6.61
N ASP A 34 27.56 13.31 6.62
CA ASP A 34 26.99 14.46 7.30
C ASP A 34 25.80 14.06 8.18
N ILE A 35 25.62 14.77 9.29
CA ILE A 35 24.43 14.65 10.13
C ILE A 35 23.20 15.02 9.29
N PRO A 36 22.05 14.31 9.44
CA PRO A 36 20.83 14.65 8.73
C PRO A 36 20.50 16.14 8.87
N ASN A 37 20.64 16.86 7.78
CA ASN A 37 20.46 18.31 7.74
C ASN A 37 19.02 18.69 7.34
N VAL A 38 18.67 19.96 7.45
CA VAL A 38 17.33 20.49 7.08
C VAL A 38 16.93 20.10 5.66
N HIS A 39 17.88 20.03 4.71
CA HIS A 39 17.60 19.66 3.33
C HIS A 39 17.02 18.26 3.20
N LEU A 40 17.42 17.31 4.05
CA LEU A 40 16.91 15.94 4.02
C LEU A 40 15.43 15.89 4.46
N TRP A 41 15.06 16.64 5.49
CA TRP A 41 13.68 16.75 5.93
C TRP A 41 12.79 17.46 4.91
N VAL A 42 13.32 18.48 4.24
CA VAL A 42 12.63 19.15 3.13
C VAL A 42 12.42 18.16 1.98
N LYS A 43 13.43 17.35 1.62
CA LYS A 43 13.28 16.30 0.61
C LYS A 43 12.19 15.29 1.00
N LEU A 44 12.11 14.91 2.27
CA LEU A 44 11.05 14.00 2.74
C LEU A 44 9.67 14.60 2.53
N ILE A 45 9.45 15.84 2.96
CA ILE A 45 8.15 16.51 2.81
C ILE A 45 7.77 16.66 1.33
N VAL A 46 8.68 17.17 0.51
CA VAL A 46 8.47 17.37 -0.94
C VAL A 46 8.26 16.03 -1.64
N GLY A 47 9.01 14.99 -1.23
CA GLY A 47 8.84 13.64 -1.75
C GLY A 47 7.47 13.03 -1.40
N LEU A 48 7.01 13.20 -0.18
CA LEU A 48 5.67 12.76 0.24
C LEU A 48 4.56 13.46 -0.56
N LEU A 49 4.73 14.75 -0.89
CA LEU A 49 3.81 15.47 -1.78
C LEU A 49 3.82 14.90 -3.19
N ALA A 50 5.00 14.64 -3.77
CA ALA A 50 5.14 14.05 -5.11
C ALA A 50 4.45 12.67 -5.18
N ILE A 51 4.69 11.81 -4.19
CA ILE A 51 4.03 10.49 -4.08
C ILE A 51 2.52 10.64 -3.92
N GLY A 52 2.08 11.64 -3.16
CA GLY A 52 0.67 11.98 -2.97
C GLY A 52 -0.03 12.29 -4.29
N PHE A 53 0.59 13.09 -5.16
CA PHE A 53 0.05 13.39 -6.48
C PHE A 53 -0.04 12.15 -7.37
N ILE A 54 0.99 11.29 -7.39
CA ILE A 54 0.93 10.02 -8.15
C ILE A 54 -0.16 9.09 -7.59
N ALA A 55 -0.30 9.00 -6.27
CA ALA A 55 -1.38 8.23 -5.65
C ALA A 55 -2.76 8.78 -6.05
N SER A 56 -2.95 10.11 -6.05
CA SER A 56 -4.19 10.76 -6.48
C SER A 56 -4.49 10.54 -7.97
N ALA A 57 -3.48 10.54 -8.85
CA ALA A 57 -3.64 10.14 -10.24
C ALA A 57 -4.21 8.71 -10.33
N ASN A 58 -3.56 7.74 -9.66
CA ASN A 58 -4.00 6.34 -9.65
C ASN A 58 -5.40 6.16 -9.05
N TYR A 59 -5.77 6.91 -8.02
CA TYR A 59 -7.14 6.88 -7.45
C TYR A 59 -8.18 7.46 -8.40
N THR A 60 -7.85 8.52 -9.10
CA THR A 60 -8.73 9.18 -10.08
C THR A 60 -9.15 8.21 -11.18
N ILE A 61 -8.18 7.54 -11.82
CA ILE A 61 -8.48 6.58 -12.89
C ILE A 61 -9.15 5.31 -12.35
N ASN A 62 -8.75 4.83 -11.16
CA ASN A 62 -9.34 3.68 -10.50
C ASN A 62 -10.83 3.88 -10.22
N GLU A 63 -11.22 5.02 -9.68
CA GLU A 63 -12.62 5.35 -9.34
C GLU A 63 -13.52 5.31 -10.57
N TYR A 64 -13.04 5.84 -11.70
CA TYR A 64 -13.80 5.85 -12.95
C TYR A 64 -13.94 4.43 -13.52
N LEU A 65 -12.83 3.69 -13.62
CA LEU A 65 -12.82 2.35 -14.20
C LEU A 65 -13.52 1.28 -13.35
N ASP A 66 -13.70 1.55 -12.06
CA ASP A 66 -14.40 0.64 -11.14
C ASP A 66 -15.88 0.97 -10.94
N SER A 67 -16.39 2.03 -11.53
CA SER A 67 -17.78 2.49 -11.33
C SER A 67 -18.80 1.37 -11.57
N ASP A 68 -18.64 0.56 -12.63
CA ASP A 68 -19.54 -0.54 -12.95
C ASP A 68 -19.48 -1.72 -11.95
N PHE A 69 -18.35 -1.93 -11.32
CA PHE A 69 -18.15 -2.97 -10.30
C PHE A 69 -18.59 -2.50 -8.93
N ASP A 70 -18.26 -1.26 -8.58
CA ASP A 70 -18.53 -0.68 -7.27
C ASP A 70 -20.05 -0.54 -6.96
N LYS A 71 -20.91 -0.51 -7.97
CA LYS A 71 -22.37 -0.53 -7.79
C LYS A 71 -22.89 -1.78 -7.06
N HIS A 72 -22.14 -2.90 -7.14
CA HIS A 72 -22.48 -4.15 -6.47
C HIS A 72 -21.92 -4.24 -5.03
N HIS A 73 -21.14 -3.25 -4.58
CA HIS A 73 -20.57 -3.23 -3.24
C HIS A 73 -21.48 -2.48 -2.25
N PRO A 74 -21.73 -3.01 -1.03
CA PRO A 74 -22.66 -2.38 -0.07
C PRO A 74 -22.36 -0.92 0.24
N VAL A 75 -21.07 -0.55 0.35
CA VAL A 75 -20.64 0.80 0.73
C VAL A 75 -20.21 1.63 -0.49
N LYS A 76 -19.47 1.03 -1.45
CA LYS A 76 -18.86 1.76 -2.58
C LYS A 76 -19.88 2.23 -3.63
N LYS A 77 -21.11 1.68 -3.63
CA LYS A 77 -22.21 2.12 -4.49
C LYS A 77 -22.54 3.62 -4.37
N ASN A 78 -22.10 4.26 -3.30
CA ASN A 78 -22.31 5.69 -3.06
C ASN A 78 -21.20 6.61 -3.62
N ARG A 79 -20.21 6.05 -4.31
CA ARG A 79 -19.08 6.80 -4.89
C ARG A 79 -19.53 7.67 -6.07
N PRO A 80 -18.79 8.80 -6.33
CA PRO A 80 -19.09 9.70 -7.44
C PRO A 80 -19.11 9.01 -8.81
N GLY A 81 -18.20 8.07 -9.06
CA GLY A 81 -18.15 7.30 -10.30
C GLY A 81 -19.44 6.50 -10.55
N VAL A 82 -19.96 5.83 -9.52
CA VAL A 82 -21.19 5.05 -9.62
C VAL A 82 -22.42 5.95 -9.84
N LYS A 83 -22.41 7.15 -9.28
CA LYS A 83 -23.51 8.13 -9.41
C LYS A 83 -23.52 8.87 -10.75
N GLY A 84 -22.63 8.53 -11.68
CA GLY A 84 -22.57 9.19 -13.00
C GLY A 84 -22.09 10.66 -12.95
N GLN A 85 -21.41 11.06 -11.89
CA GLN A 85 -20.98 12.46 -11.67
C GLN A 85 -19.64 12.79 -12.35
N LEU A 86 -19.07 11.86 -13.11
CA LEU A 86 -17.72 11.97 -13.69
C LEU A 86 -17.78 11.92 -15.22
N SER A 87 -17.16 12.90 -15.86
CA SER A 87 -16.88 12.89 -17.29
C SER A 87 -15.51 12.26 -17.55
N PHE A 88 -15.40 11.37 -18.54
CA PHE A 88 -14.15 10.71 -18.90
C PHE A 88 -13.03 11.70 -19.22
N GLY A 89 -13.32 12.72 -20.03
CA GLY A 89 -12.32 13.73 -20.43
C GLY A 89 -11.73 14.48 -19.22
N LEU A 90 -12.57 14.88 -18.26
CA LEU A 90 -12.10 15.55 -17.06
C LEU A 90 -11.36 14.62 -16.10
N VAL A 91 -11.73 13.34 -16.05
CA VAL A 91 -10.99 12.32 -15.28
C VAL A 91 -9.59 12.12 -15.84
N ILE A 92 -9.46 12.02 -17.19
CA ILE A 92 -8.15 11.89 -17.85
C ILE A 92 -7.32 13.16 -17.68
N LEU A 93 -7.92 14.34 -17.81
CA LEU A 93 -7.23 15.61 -17.57
C LEU A 93 -6.68 15.67 -16.14
N GLN A 94 -7.50 15.33 -15.15
CA GLN A 94 -7.07 15.30 -13.74
C GLN A 94 -5.96 14.26 -13.48
N TYR A 95 -6.06 13.07 -14.10
CA TYR A 95 -5.03 12.03 -14.04
C TYR A 95 -3.70 12.56 -14.57
N ILE A 96 -3.70 13.17 -15.77
CA ILE A 96 -2.48 13.70 -16.41
C ILE A 96 -1.90 14.83 -15.56
N LEU A 97 -2.71 15.77 -15.06
CA LEU A 97 -2.23 16.88 -14.23
C LEU A 97 -1.54 16.37 -12.95
N PHE A 98 -2.14 15.43 -12.23
CA PHE A 98 -1.53 14.88 -11.03
C PHE A 98 -0.29 14.05 -11.34
N ALA A 99 -0.29 13.26 -12.42
CA ALA A 99 0.87 12.50 -12.85
C ALA A 99 2.04 13.43 -13.20
N LEU A 100 1.80 14.47 -14.00
CA LEU A 100 2.83 15.45 -14.38
C LEU A 100 3.37 16.19 -13.13
N LEU A 101 2.52 16.68 -12.24
CA LEU A 101 2.95 17.34 -11.01
C LEU A 101 3.83 16.41 -10.16
N GLY A 102 3.41 15.17 -9.97
CA GLY A 102 4.17 14.20 -9.20
C GLY A 102 5.53 13.88 -9.85
N LEU A 103 5.59 13.68 -11.18
CA LEU A 103 6.83 13.38 -11.90
C LEU A 103 7.78 14.57 -11.97
N ILE A 104 7.26 15.77 -12.20
CA ILE A 104 8.09 17.01 -12.22
C ILE A 104 8.76 17.22 -10.87
N ILE A 105 8.00 17.13 -9.77
CA ILE A 105 8.57 17.26 -8.42
C ILE A 105 9.61 16.14 -8.19
N SER A 106 9.33 14.91 -8.62
CA SER A 106 10.25 13.78 -8.48
C SER A 106 11.59 14.00 -9.19
N TYR A 107 11.57 14.62 -10.36
CA TYR A 107 12.78 14.95 -11.12
C TYR A 107 13.71 15.89 -10.33
N PHE A 108 13.16 16.88 -9.63
CA PHE A 108 13.95 17.80 -8.79
C PHE A 108 14.48 17.17 -7.48
N ILE A 109 13.96 16.01 -7.07
CA ILE A 109 14.50 15.29 -5.90
C ILE A 109 15.77 14.51 -6.30
N ASN A 110 15.66 13.55 -7.19
CA ASN A 110 16.73 12.84 -7.90
C ASN A 110 16.15 11.86 -8.94
N ILE A 111 17.03 11.37 -9.82
CA ILE A 111 16.64 10.49 -10.93
C ILE A 111 16.09 9.13 -10.47
N HIS A 112 16.61 8.54 -9.39
CA HIS A 112 16.12 7.26 -8.85
C HIS A 112 14.73 7.42 -8.25
N PHE A 113 14.48 8.52 -7.55
CA PHE A 113 13.16 8.86 -7.04
C PHE A 113 12.16 9.00 -8.19
N LEU A 114 12.54 9.65 -9.29
CA LEU A 114 11.71 9.75 -10.49
C LEU A 114 11.37 8.36 -11.05
N TYR A 115 12.37 7.45 -11.17
CA TYR A 115 12.13 6.09 -11.68
C TYR A 115 11.16 5.31 -10.78
N TYR A 116 11.34 5.36 -9.47
CA TYR A 116 10.45 4.64 -8.53
C TYR A 116 9.04 5.24 -8.51
N ASN A 117 8.92 6.56 -8.60
CA ASN A 117 7.60 7.21 -8.64
C ASN A 117 6.89 6.97 -9.99
N SER A 118 7.64 6.86 -11.09
CA SER A 118 7.14 6.40 -12.39
C SER A 118 6.67 4.95 -12.33
N ALA A 119 7.42 4.08 -11.64
CA ALA A 119 7.00 2.69 -11.40
C ALA A 119 5.69 2.63 -10.59
N LEU A 120 5.54 3.47 -9.56
CA LEU A 120 4.30 3.58 -8.78
C LEU A 120 3.11 4.02 -9.66
N LEU A 121 3.31 4.96 -10.57
CA LEU A 121 2.31 5.37 -11.55
C LEU A 121 1.96 4.22 -12.50
N GLY A 122 2.98 3.53 -13.05
CA GLY A 122 2.84 2.38 -13.93
C GLY A 122 2.08 1.22 -13.29
N MET A 123 2.34 0.94 -12.01
CA MET A 123 1.59 -0.08 -11.27
C MET A 123 0.10 0.26 -11.15
N GLY A 124 -0.26 1.54 -11.06
CA GLY A 124 -1.65 1.97 -11.11
C GLY A 124 -2.32 1.62 -12.44
N ILE A 125 -1.59 1.75 -13.56
CA ILE A 125 -2.08 1.37 -14.90
C ILE A 125 -2.22 -0.16 -14.98
N ILE A 126 -1.17 -0.91 -14.63
CA ILE A 126 -1.16 -2.38 -14.64
C ILE A 126 -2.32 -2.95 -13.82
N TYR A 127 -2.59 -2.34 -12.67
CA TYR A 127 -3.65 -2.80 -11.78
C TYR A 127 -5.06 -2.50 -12.30
N ASN A 128 -5.27 -1.35 -12.95
CA ASN A 128 -6.60 -0.84 -13.25
C ASN A 128 -7.02 -0.96 -14.72
N VAL A 129 -6.07 -0.89 -15.68
CA VAL A 129 -6.37 -0.69 -17.08
C VAL A 129 -6.28 -2.00 -17.86
N LYS A 130 -7.26 -2.28 -18.74
CA LYS A 130 -7.21 -3.40 -19.69
C LYS A 130 -6.12 -3.14 -20.77
N PRO A 131 -5.49 -4.20 -21.30
CA PRO A 131 -5.77 -5.62 -21.10
C PRO A 131 -5.19 -6.22 -19.81
N LEU A 132 -4.24 -5.55 -19.14
CA LEU A 132 -3.52 -6.10 -17.99
C LEU A 132 -4.44 -6.28 -16.77
N ARG A 133 -5.09 -5.21 -16.32
CA ARG A 133 -6.04 -5.17 -15.20
C ARG A 133 -5.83 -6.30 -14.17
N SER A 134 -4.64 -6.36 -13.58
CA SER A 134 -4.19 -7.45 -12.69
C SER A 134 -5.11 -7.70 -11.50
N LYS A 135 -5.89 -6.70 -11.08
CA LYS A 135 -6.91 -6.84 -10.02
C LYS A 135 -8.05 -7.82 -10.34
N ASP A 136 -8.21 -8.21 -11.61
CA ASP A 136 -9.22 -9.19 -12.03
C ASP A 136 -8.71 -10.64 -11.92
N ILE A 137 -7.39 -10.84 -11.72
CA ILE A 137 -6.72 -12.15 -11.71
C ILE A 137 -6.47 -12.58 -10.26
N VAL A 138 -6.88 -13.81 -9.92
CA VAL A 138 -6.71 -14.39 -8.59
C VAL A 138 -5.24 -14.44 -8.18
N PHE A 139 -4.94 -14.14 -6.93
CA PHE A 139 -3.61 -13.94 -6.33
C PHE A 139 -2.81 -12.76 -6.90
N LEU A 140 -2.90 -12.50 -8.20
CA LEU A 140 -2.21 -11.36 -8.81
C LEU A 140 -2.81 -10.03 -8.36
N ASP A 141 -4.11 -9.99 -8.01
CA ASP A 141 -4.77 -8.82 -7.44
C ASP A 141 -4.17 -8.42 -6.08
N VAL A 142 -3.70 -9.39 -5.29
CA VAL A 142 -3.02 -9.16 -4.01
C VAL A 142 -1.56 -8.75 -4.25
N LEU A 143 -0.83 -9.53 -5.06
CA LEU A 143 0.61 -9.32 -5.30
C LEU A 143 0.90 -8.01 -6.03
N SER A 144 0.08 -7.63 -7.02
CA SER A 144 0.27 -6.37 -7.76
C SER A 144 -0.15 -5.13 -6.97
N GLU A 145 -1.14 -5.24 -6.08
CA GLU A 145 -1.46 -4.13 -5.16
C GLU A 145 -0.35 -3.94 -4.12
N SER A 146 0.16 -5.04 -3.55
CA SER A 146 1.14 -5.00 -2.47
C SER A 146 2.54 -4.56 -2.92
N ILE A 147 2.91 -4.72 -4.21
CA ILE A 147 4.21 -4.27 -4.73
C ILE A 147 4.39 -2.75 -4.62
N ASN A 148 3.31 -2.00 -4.47
CA ASN A 148 3.38 -0.59 -4.16
C ASN A 148 4.08 -0.29 -2.82
N ASN A 149 4.14 -1.25 -1.88
CA ASN A 149 4.82 -1.06 -0.61
C ASN A 149 6.35 -1.04 -0.76
N PRO A 150 7.02 -2.05 -1.36
CA PRO A 150 8.46 -1.95 -1.62
C PRO A 150 8.82 -0.79 -2.55
N ILE A 151 7.98 -0.39 -3.52
CA ILE A 151 8.22 0.82 -4.31
C ILE A 151 8.23 2.07 -3.41
N ARG A 152 7.31 2.19 -2.45
CA ARG A 152 7.33 3.29 -1.47
C ARG A 152 8.55 3.23 -0.57
N MET A 153 8.99 2.05 -0.18
CA MET A 153 10.23 1.89 0.57
C MET A 153 11.45 2.36 -0.23
N LEU A 154 11.54 2.01 -1.52
CA LEU A 154 12.57 2.49 -2.43
C LEU A 154 12.54 4.01 -2.60
N LEU A 155 11.35 4.61 -2.68
CA LEU A 155 11.18 6.06 -2.70
C LEU A 155 11.75 6.71 -1.44
N GLY A 156 11.43 6.19 -0.26
CA GLY A 156 11.99 6.68 1.00
C GLY A 156 13.50 6.54 1.07
N TRP A 157 14.01 5.37 0.68
CA TRP A 157 15.44 5.10 0.63
C TRP A 157 16.19 6.06 -0.30
N SER A 158 15.69 6.28 -1.51
CA SER A 158 16.35 7.13 -2.51
C SER A 158 16.41 8.61 -2.16
N MET A 159 15.57 9.08 -1.23
CA MET A 159 15.67 10.46 -0.71
C MET A 159 16.92 10.67 0.14
N VAL A 160 17.38 9.63 0.84
CA VAL A 160 18.56 9.64 1.71
C VAL A 160 19.80 9.24 0.91
N ASN A 161 19.70 8.13 0.19
CA ASN A 161 20.80 7.59 -0.60
C ASN A 161 20.32 7.05 -1.93
N SER A 162 20.92 7.56 -3.00
CA SER A 162 20.62 7.13 -4.38
C SER A 162 21.67 6.19 -4.98
N ILE A 163 22.80 5.95 -4.29
CA ILE A 163 23.90 5.14 -4.80
C ILE A 163 23.70 3.67 -4.43
N TYR A 164 23.42 3.40 -3.16
CA TYR A 164 23.28 2.03 -2.67
C TYR A 164 21.83 1.58 -2.73
N PHE A 165 21.62 0.35 -3.19
CA PHE A 165 20.30 -0.28 -3.19
C PHE A 165 20.03 -0.90 -1.81
N PRO A 166 18.78 -0.84 -1.30
CA PRO A 166 18.43 -1.47 -0.03
C PRO A 166 18.57 -3.00 -0.11
N PRO A 167 18.83 -3.68 1.02
CA PRO A 167 18.90 -5.13 1.04
C PRO A 167 17.63 -5.77 0.47
N SER A 168 17.80 -6.72 -0.47
CA SER A 168 16.67 -7.39 -1.13
C SER A 168 15.77 -8.13 -0.15
N SER A 169 16.33 -8.67 0.94
CA SER A 169 15.56 -9.36 1.98
C SER A 169 14.52 -8.47 2.64
N ILE A 170 14.86 -7.22 2.98
CA ILE A 170 13.85 -6.31 3.56
C ILE A 170 12.79 -5.88 2.53
N LEU A 171 13.17 -5.71 1.25
CA LEU A 171 12.22 -5.37 0.19
C LEU A 171 11.21 -6.50 -0.04
N ILE A 172 11.68 -7.76 -0.09
CA ILE A 172 10.81 -8.92 -0.27
C ILE A 172 9.91 -9.09 0.96
N SER A 173 10.46 -8.95 2.17
CA SER A 173 9.68 -8.98 3.40
C SER A 173 8.57 -7.93 3.38
N TYR A 174 8.90 -6.71 2.99
CA TYR A 174 7.96 -5.60 2.94
C TYR A 174 6.86 -5.80 1.89
N TRP A 175 7.21 -6.39 0.74
CA TRP A 175 6.25 -6.78 -0.27
C TRP A 175 5.27 -7.84 0.25
N LEU A 176 5.80 -8.95 0.78
CA LEU A 176 4.99 -10.08 1.24
C LEU A 176 4.19 -9.75 2.50
N GLY A 177 4.72 -8.90 3.40
CA GLY A 177 3.95 -8.33 4.49
C GLY A 177 2.75 -7.51 4.01
N GLY A 178 2.95 -6.70 2.96
CA GLY A 178 1.87 -5.99 2.28
C GLY A 178 0.86 -6.94 1.62
N ALA A 179 1.34 -8.05 1.01
CA ALA A 179 0.48 -9.08 0.43
C ALA A 179 -0.38 -9.78 1.50
N PHE A 180 0.19 -10.07 2.68
CA PHE A 180 -0.57 -10.56 3.83
C PHE A 180 -1.70 -9.59 4.20
N LEU A 181 -1.40 -8.31 4.43
CA LEU A 181 -2.40 -7.30 4.79
C LEU A 181 -3.52 -7.22 3.74
N MET A 182 -3.15 -7.32 2.46
CA MET A 182 -4.10 -7.26 1.36
C MET A 182 -4.95 -8.53 1.27
N ALA A 183 -4.36 -9.72 1.48
CA ALA A 183 -5.10 -10.99 1.49
C ALA A 183 -6.14 -11.03 2.61
N ILE A 184 -5.78 -10.57 3.83
CA ILE A 184 -6.72 -10.46 4.95
C ILE A 184 -7.84 -9.46 4.66
N LYS A 185 -7.52 -8.34 3.99
CA LYS A 185 -8.55 -7.40 3.53
C LYS A 185 -9.51 -8.07 2.54
N ARG A 186 -9.01 -8.87 1.58
CA ARG A 186 -9.85 -9.62 0.64
C ARG A 186 -10.72 -10.65 1.34
N TYR A 187 -10.15 -11.35 2.32
CA TYR A 187 -10.89 -12.30 3.15
C TYR A 187 -12.07 -11.60 3.87
N SER A 188 -11.80 -10.49 4.52
CA SER A 188 -12.82 -9.72 5.22
C SER A 188 -13.89 -9.13 4.29
N GLU A 189 -13.49 -8.61 3.11
CA GLU A 189 -14.43 -8.13 2.08
C GLU A 189 -15.31 -9.30 1.57
N TYR A 190 -14.73 -10.45 1.26
CA TYR A 190 -15.45 -11.63 0.77
C TYR A 190 -16.50 -12.13 1.77
N ARG A 191 -16.12 -12.28 3.05
CA ARG A 191 -17.04 -12.65 4.13
C ARG A 191 -18.18 -11.66 4.32
N SER A 192 -17.88 -10.37 4.30
CA SER A 192 -18.88 -9.32 4.56
C SER A 192 -19.95 -9.24 3.48
N ILE A 193 -19.67 -9.68 2.24
CA ILE A 193 -20.64 -9.75 1.15
C ILE A 193 -21.53 -10.98 1.33
N GLY A 194 -20.98 -12.10 1.81
CA GLY A 194 -21.70 -13.35 2.13
C GLY A 194 -22.19 -14.14 0.93
N ASP A 195 -22.65 -13.49 -0.13
CA ASP A 195 -23.10 -14.11 -1.37
C ASP A 195 -21.97 -14.12 -2.42
N LYS A 196 -21.55 -15.31 -2.82
CA LYS A 196 -20.50 -15.53 -3.82
C LYS A 196 -20.85 -14.93 -5.20
N SER A 197 -22.11 -14.97 -5.61
CA SER A 197 -22.54 -14.37 -6.87
C SER A 197 -22.39 -12.86 -6.84
N GLN A 198 -22.83 -12.21 -5.76
CA GLN A 198 -22.66 -10.77 -5.57
C GLN A 198 -21.18 -10.38 -5.45
N ALA A 199 -20.40 -11.14 -4.70
CA ALA A 199 -18.95 -10.92 -4.55
C ALA A 199 -18.23 -10.96 -5.90
N SER A 200 -18.55 -11.93 -6.77
CA SER A 200 -17.96 -12.06 -8.11
C SER A 200 -18.36 -10.92 -9.06
N LYS A 201 -19.56 -10.34 -8.92
CA LYS A 201 -19.98 -9.14 -9.67
C LYS A 201 -19.21 -7.90 -9.24
N TYR A 202 -18.94 -7.78 -7.95
CA TYR A 202 -18.14 -6.68 -7.41
C TYR A 202 -16.65 -6.79 -7.79
N ARG A 203 -16.08 -8.01 -7.72
CA ARG A 203 -14.66 -8.24 -8.04
C ARG A 203 -14.52 -9.58 -8.77
N LYS A 204 -13.97 -9.55 -9.99
CA LYS A 204 -13.84 -10.77 -10.81
C LYS A 204 -12.97 -11.85 -10.17
N SER A 205 -11.88 -11.48 -9.47
CA SER A 205 -11.04 -12.43 -8.74
C SER A 205 -11.83 -13.21 -7.68
N PHE A 206 -12.90 -12.65 -7.12
CA PHE A 206 -13.76 -13.34 -6.15
C PHE A 206 -14.56 -14.52 -6.73
N LYS A 207 -14.64 -14.65 -8.05
CA LYS A 207 -15.19 -15.84 -8.68
C LYS A 207 -14.40 -17.10 -8.30
N TYR A 208 -13.10 -16.97 -8.14
CA TYR A 208 -12.14 -18.06 -7.90
C TYR A 208 -11.69 -18.15 -6.44
N TYR A 209 -11.90 -17.10 -5.64
CA TYR A 209 -11.60 -17.10 -4.22
C TYR A 209 -12.68 -17.84 -3.41
N ASN A 210 -12.24 -18.38 -2.28
CA ASN A 210 -13.06 -18.82 -1.14
C ASN A 210 -12.31 -18.46 0.15
N GLU A 211 -12.97 -18.62 1.30
CA GLU A 211 -12.37 -18.27 2.60
C GLU A 211 -11.07 -19.05 2.84
N ASN A 212 -11.04 -20.34 2.53
CA ASN A 212 -9.88 -21.20 2.78
C ASN A 212 -8.66 -20.77 1.96
N ASN A 213 -8.81 -20.53 0.64
CA ASN A 213 -7.65 -20.16 -0.18
C ASN A 213 -7.16 -18.76 0.12
N LEU A 214 -8.03 -17.83 0.56
CA LEU A 214 -7.62 -16.53 1.05
C LEU A 214 -6.82 -16.61 2.36
N LEU A 215 -7.25 -17.46 3.30
CA LEU A 215 -6.50 -17.70 4.55
C LEU A 215 -5.17 -18.41 4.29
N ILE A 216 -5.18 -19.47 3.44
CA ILE A 216 -3.95 -20.19 3.08
C ILE A 216 -2.95 -19.27 2.41
N SER A 217 -3.39 -18.44 1.45
CA SER A 217 -2.50 -17.49 0.80
C SER A 217 -1.97 -16.42 1.76
N SER A 218 -2.80 -15.94 2.69
CA SER A 218 -2.35 -14.99 3.72
C SER A 218 -1.28 -15.60 4.62
N PHE A 219 -1.45 -16.85 5.04
CA PHE A 219 -0.46 -17.59 5.82
C PHE A 219 0.86 -17.75 5.04
N PHE A 220 0.78 -18.12 3.76
CA PHE A 220 1.96 -18.20 2.89
C PHE A 220 2.72 -16.86 2.84
N TYR A 221 2.01 -15.74 2.64
CA TYR A 221 2.63 -14.41 2.60
C TYR A 221 3.23 -14.01 3.95
N ALA A 222 2.55 -14.31 5.06
CA ALA A 222 3.06 -14.03 6.39
C ALA A 222 4.36 -14.78 6.67
N LEU A 223 4.40 -16.11 6.44
CA LEU A 223 5.58 -16.94 6.66
C LEU A 223 6.78 -16.45 5.85
N ASN A 224 6.57 -16.18 4.56
CA ASN A 224 7.66 -15.70 3.70
C ASN A 224 8.11 -14.28 4.09
N SER A 225 7.19 -13.39 4.46
CA SER A 225 7.54 -12.06 4.96
C SER A 225 8.45 -12.15 6.20
N VAL A 226 8.05 -12.98 7.16
CA VAL A 226 8.77 -13.21 8.41
C VAL A 226 10.13 -13.88 8.15
N PHE A 227 10.21 -14.85 7.23
CA PHE A 227 11.45 -15.49 6.83
C PHE A 227 12.47 -14.48 6.27
N PHE A 228 12.07 -13.68 5.29
CA PHE A 228 12.96 -12.67 4.69
C PHE A 228 13.32 -11.55 5.67
N LEU A 229 12.41 -11.20 6.60
CA LEU A 229 12.74 -10.29 7.69
C LEU A 229 13.80 -10.89 8.62
N GLY A 230 13.70 -12.17 8.95
CA GLY A 230 14.71 -12.87 9.74
C GLY A 230 16.09 -12.83 9.09
N ILE A 231 16.17 -13.09 7.77
CA ILE A 231 17.44 -12.95 7.00
C ILE A 231 17.98 -11.52 7.12
N PHE A 232 17.13 -10.51 6.98
CA PHE A 232 17.53 -9.11 7.12
C PHE A 232 18.08 -8.81 8.52
N LEU A 233 17.36 -9.21 9.57
CA LEU A 233 17.76 -8.96 10.96
C LEU A 233 19.08 -9.62 11.28
N ILE A 234 19.24 -10.92 10.96
CA ILE A 234 20.48 -11.65 11.24
C ILE A 234 21.70 -11.02 10.55
N LYS A 235 21.51 -10.54 9.31
CA LYS A 235 22.62 -10.00 8.51
C LYS A 235 22.98 -8.55 8.84
N TYR A 236 22.02 -7.73 9.20
CA TYR A 236 22.21 -6.28 9.30
C TYR A 236 21.89 -5.69 10.68
N ARG A 237 21.00 -6.30 11.46
CA ARG A 237 20.48 -5.74 12.70
C ARG A 237 20.10 -6.86 13.70
N ILE A 238 21.06 -7.69 14.04
CA ILE A 238 20.87 -8.88 14.88
C ILE A 238 20.29 -8.56 16.26
N GLU A 239 20.54 -7.35 16.75
CA GLU A 239 20.03 -6.84 18.02
C GLU A 239 18.50 -6.85 18.10
N TYR A 240 17.82 -6.79 16.96
CA TYR A 240 16.34 -6.81 16.88
C TYR A 240 15.75 -8.21 16.68
N VAL A 241 16.53 -9.28 16.67
CA VAL A 241 16.02 -10.65 16.51
C VAL A 241 15.00 -10.99 17.61
N LEU A 242 15.21 -10.48 18.83
CA LEU A 242 14.28 -10.67 19.96
C LEU A 242 12.91 -10.00 19.76
N SER A 243 12.77 -9.06 18.80
CA SER A 243 11.48 -8.47 18.45
C SER A 243 10.58 -9.40 17.63
N PHE A 244 11.09 -10.53 17.16
CA PHE A 244 10.38 -11.47 16.28
C PHE A 244 9.02 -11.95 16.83
N PRO A 245 8.88 -12.33 18.12
CA PRO A 245 7.59 -12.68 18.70
C PRO A 245 6.57 -11.54 18.64
N LEU A 246 7.01 -10.30 18.82
CA LEU A 246 6.15 -9.12 18.73
C LEU A 246 5.67 -8.89 17.29
N ILE A 247 6.55 -9.08 16.30
CA ILE A 247 6.19 -8.98 14.87
C ILE A 247 5.19 -10.08 14.51
N SER A 248 5.43 -11.32 14.93
CA SER A 248 4.49 -12.44 14.72
C SER A 248 3.14 -12.18 15.38
N GLY A 249 3.16 -11.62 16.59
CA GLY A 249 1.95 -11.19 17.29
C GLY A 249 1.17 -10.10 16.53
N LEU A 250 1.88 -9.15 15.87
CA LEU A 250 1.24 -8.12 15.06
C LEU A 250 0.50 -8.72 13.85
N PHE A 251 1.11 -9.70 13.15
CA PHE A 251 0.47 -10.44 12.06
C PHE A 251 -0.77 -11.20 12.56
N SER A 252 -0.63 -11.91 13.68
CA SER A 252 -1.74 -12.66 14.30
C SER A 252 -2.88 -11.75 14.73
N PHE A 253 -2.56 -10.59 15.31
CA PHE A 253 -3.57 -9.62 15.72
C PHE A 253 -4.31 -9.03 14.51
N TYR A 254 -3.59 -8.69 13.43
CA TYR A 254 -4.22 -8.19 12.22
C TYR A 254 -5.13 -9.25 11.57
N LEU A 255 -4.71 -10.52 11.55
CA LEU A 255 -5.53 -11.65 11.12
C LEU A 255 -6.81 -11.75 11.97
N PHE A 256 -6.67 -11.72 13.29
CA PHE A 256 -7.82 -11.74 14.20
C PHE A 256 -8.81 -10.61 13.89
N LEU A 257 -8.33 -9.38 13.71
CA LEU A 257 -9.18 -8.25 13.32
C LEU A 257 -9.88 -8.49 11.96
N GLY A 258 -9.21 -9.17 11.03
CA GLY A 258 -9.76 -9.53 9.73
C GLY A 258 -10.89 -10.56 9.80
N MET A 259 -10.85 -11.42 10.82
CA MET A 259 -11.84 -12.49 11.04
C MET A 259 -13.11 -12.01 11.75
N LEU A 260 -13.13 -10.81 12.30
CA LEU A 260 -14.33 -10.25 12.95
C LEU A 260 -15.43 -9.93 11.93
N ASP A 261 -16.69 -10.15 12.26
CA ASP A 261 -17.83 -9.91 11.37
C ASP A 261 -17.94 -8.45 10.90
N LYS A 262 -17.63 -7.49 11.80
CA LYS A 262 -17.50 -6.05 11.47
C LYS A 262 -16.03 -5.65 11.43
N SER A 263 -15.31 -6.23 10.49
CA SER A 263 -13.87 -6.04 10.41
C SER A 263 -13.48 -4.62 10.01
N ILE A 264 -12.64 -3.99 10.84
CA ILE A 264 -12.05 -2.67 10.57
C ILE A 264 -10.97 -2.73 9.49
N VAL A 265 -10.47 -3.93 9.15
CA VAL A 265 -9.43 -4.16 8.15
C VAL A 265 -9.89 -3.79 6.73
N GLN A 266 -11.20 -3.78 6.47
CA GLN A 266 -11.75 -3.31 5.19
C GLN A 266 -11.49 -1.81 4.94
N THR A 267 -11.34 -1.05 6.01
CA THR A 267 -11.06 0.40 6.01
C THR A 267 -9.78 0.68 6.80
N PRO A 268 -8.58 0.37 6.26
CA PRO A 268 -7.31 0.50 6.99
C PRO A 268 -7.08 1.90 7.56
N GLU A 269 -7.67 2.91 6.93
CA GLU A 269 -7.67 4.30 7.40
C GLU A 269 -8.37 4.49 8.75
N LYS A 270 -9.09 3.50 9.23
CA LYS A 270 -9.78 3.53 10.53
C LYS A 270 -9.13 2.63 11.59
N LEU A 271 -8.01 1.97 11.27
CA LEU A 271 -7.31 1.09 12.23
C LEU A 271 -6.91 1.81 13.52
N TYR A 272 -6.67 3.12 13.46
CA TYR A 272 -6.41 3.93 14.65
C TYR A 272 -7.56 3.93 15.67
N LYS A 273 -8.77 3.51 15.28
CA LYS A 273 -9.91 3.36 16.19
C LYS A 273 -9.85 2.08 17.04
N SER A 274 -9.05 1.11 16.64
CA SER A 274 -8.80 -0.10 17.43
C SER A 274 -7.76 0.21 18.51
N LYS A 275 -8.20 0.67 19.67
CA LYS A 275 -7.32 1.00 20.81
C LYS A 275 -6.35 -0.14 21.16
N PRO A 276 -6.78 -1.44 21.25
CA PRO A 276 -5.86 -2.53 21.56
C PRO A 276 -4.79 -2.72 20.49
N PHE A 277 -5.15 -2.57 19.20
CA PHE A 277 -4.20 -2.68 18.09
C PHE A 277 -3.16 -1.55 18.14
N ILE A 278 -3.60 -0.32 18.35
CA ILE A 278 -2.68 0.83 18.49
C ILE A 278 -1.78 0.68 19.71
N ALA A 279 -2.30 0.23 20.84
CA ALA A 279 -1.48 -0.05 22.04
C ALA A 279 -0.39 -1.08 21.75
N TYR A 280 -0.72 -2.14 20.99
CA TYR A 280 0.25 -3.14 20.57
C TYR A 280 1.31 -2.56 19.63
N VAL A 281 0.91 -1.73 18.67
CA VAL A 281 1.86 -1.04 17.75
C VAL A 281 2.80 -0.12 18.54
N ILE A 282 2.29 0.63 19.50
CA ILE A 282 3.11 1.51 20.36
C ILE A 282 4.10 0.67 21.18
N LEU A 283 3.66 -0.43 21.79
CA LEU A 283 4.53 -1.35 22.50
C LEU A 283 5.64 -1.89 21.59
N PHE A 284 5.29 -2.31 20.39
CA PHE A 284 6.26 -2.78 19.39
C PHE A 284 7.30 -1.69 19.03
N ILE A 285 6.84 -0.46 18.76
CA ILE A 285 7.74 0.67 18.45
C ILE A 285 8.68 0.94 19.64
N PHE A 286 8.14 0.97 20.86
CA PHE A 286 8.94 1.17 22.08
C PHE A 286 10.04 0.10 22.24
N PHE A 287 9.77 -1.12 21.84
CA PHE A 287 10.76 -2.22 21.88
C PHE A 287 11.82 -2.13 20.79
N MET A 288 11.58 -1.36 19.75
CA MET A 288 12.50 -1.16 18.60
C MET A 288 13.39 0.08 18.73
N ILE A 289 13.16 0.92 19.73
CA ILE A 289 13.97 2.10 20.05
C ILE A 289 14.96 1.79 21.18
#